data_bb480a45ef50bac1181e32c2f8d3474f
#
_entry.id   bb480a45ef50bac1181e32c2f8d3474f
#
_cell.length_a   1.000
_cell.length_b   1.000
_cell.length_c   1.000
_cell.angle_alpha   90.00
_cell.angle_beta   90.00
_cell.angle_gamma   90.00
#
_symmetry.space_group_name_H-M   'P 1'
#
loop_
_entity.id
_entity.type
_entity.pdbx_description
1 polymer ?
#
loop_
_entity_poly.entity_id
_entity_poly.type
_entity_poly.pdbx_seq_one_letter_code
_entity_poly.pdbx_strand_id
1 'polypeptide(L)'
;SQIEIPKSKQVILICEEQKYFSSFDPLECRALDFEEFLIFDKRHQNITVSFNFFLKFGNLPQTAFLNDAQKIHNLQDVIKLIAKDESEILFLRKIFSNAAFAKSIFQLYTSLKKEMKVSKDRFYKFFDELIGRNIIKLVYKIDQPKSNPKIMLCNHSFFDAVSTKKNFNKSFENLVFLELLSFKEKIYYADGIDFFIPKLRTVFLCIPFFNQMSLGKNINKLLETIEIYDVEEIKIISIATTQKIFIGNIEASVESFYEWALAK
;
A
#
# COMPACT_ATOMS: atom_id res chain seq x y z
N SER A 1 -1.98 5.14 -32.48
CA SER A 1 -2.36 3.92 -33.20
C SER A 1 -3.82 3.64 -32.93
N GLN A 2 -4.65 3.57 -33.98
CA GLN A 2 -6.04 3.12 -33.87
C GLN A 2 -6.00 1.62 -33.52
N ILE A 3 -6.64 1.25 -32.43
CA ILE A 3 -6.85 -0.16 -32.11
C ILE A 3 -8.11 -0.60 -32.85
N GLU A 4 -7.97 -1.51 -33.81
CA GLU A 4 -9.14 -2.14 -34.46
C GLU A 4 -9.76 -3.13 -33.46
N ILE A 5 -10.98 -2.85 -33.05
CA ILE A 5 -11.74 -3.70 -32.13
C ILE A 5 -12.46 -4.77 -32.98
N PRO A 6 -12.23 -6.06 -32.73
CA PRO A 6 -12.90 -7.12 -33.46
C PRO A 6 -14.43 -7.07 -33.27
N LYS A 7 -15.20 -7.36 -34.28
CA LYS A 7 -16.65 -7.52 -34.21
C LYS A 7 -17.01 -8.83 -33.51
N SER A 8 -16.87 -8.88 -32.19
CA SER A 8 -17.26 -10.04 -31.38
C SER A 8 -18.29 -9.63 -30.33
N LYS A 9 -19.00 -10.62 -29.75
CA LYS A 9 -20.03 -10.35 -28.72
C LYS A 9 -19.43 -9.91 -27.38
N GLN A 10 -18.18 -10.25 -27.11
CA GLN A 10 -17.45 -9.87 -25.91
C GLN A 10 -15.99 -9.60 -26.26
N VAL A 11 -15.47 -8.46 -25.83
CA VAL A 11 -14.08 -8.04 -26.01
C VAL A 11 -13.53 -7.57 -24.68
N ILE A 12 -12.38 -8.09 -24.28
CA ILE A 12 -11.63 -7.63 -23.11
C ILE A 12 -10.36 -6.96 -23.62
N LEU A 13 -10.17 -5.68 -23.29
CA LEU A 13 -8.94 -4.95 -23.57
C LEU A 13 -8.09 -4.92 -22.29
N ILE A 14 -6.87 -5.44 -22.39
CA ILE A 14 -5.90 -5.38 -21.30
C ILE A 14 -4.94 -4.22 -21.57
N CYS A 15 -4.85 -3.27 -20.66
CA CYS A 15 -3.98 -2.10 -20.75
C CYS A 15 -3.10 -2.02 -19.52
N GLU A 16 -1.80 -1.78 -19.69
CA GLU A 16 -0.85 -1.56 -18.60
C GLU A 16 -1.00 -0.17 -17.97
N GLU A 17 -1.53 0.79 -18.70
CA GLU A 17 -1.79 2.14 -18.25
C GLU A 17 -3.29 2.40 -18.21
N GLN A 18 -3.71 3.26 -17.31
CA GLN A 18 -5.10 3.69 -17.23
C GLN A 18 -5.48 4.48 -18.48
N LYS A 19 -6.24 3.83 -19.40
CA LYS A 19 -6.76 4.44 -20.63
C LYS A 19 -8.26 4.35 -20.60
N TYR A 20 -8.91 5.48 -20.91
CA TYR A 20 -10.35 5.53 -21.02
C TYR A 20 -10.79 5.24 -22.46
N PHE A 21 -11.65 4.25 -22.63
CA PHE A 21 -12.31 3.92 -23.87
C PHE A 21 -13.82 4.03 -23.66
N SER A 22 -14.48 4.93 -24.37
CA SER A 22 -15.92 5.23 -24.19
C SER A 22 -16.87 4.05 -24.38
N SER A 23 -16.40 2.99 -25.04
CA SER A 23 -17.18 1.77 -25.33
C SER A 23 -16.89 0.61 -24.38
N PHE A 24 -16.08 0.82 -23.33
CA PHE A 24 -15.67 -0.21 -22.39
C PHE A 24 -15.85 0.25 -20.96
N ASP A 25 -16.35 -0.64 -20.14
CA ASP A 25 -16.38 -0.43 -18.69
C ASP A 25 -15.00 -0.74 -18.11
N PRO A 26 -14.34 0.23 -17.43
CA PRO A 26 -13.02 0.02 -16.87
C PRO A 26 -13.09 -0.90 -15.65
N LEU A 27 -12.26 -1.95 -15.67
CA LEU A 27 -12.04 -2.83 -14.52
C LEU A 27 -10.58 -2.70 -14.06
N GLU A 28 -10.35 -2.22 -12.86
CA GLU A 28 -9.01 -2.19 -12.25
C GLU A 28 -8.68 -3.58 -11.68
N CYS A 29 -7.73 -4.28 -12.30
CA CYS A 29 -7.15 -5.50 -11.73
C CYS A 29 -6.09 -5.12 -10.69
N ARG A 30 -6.41 -5.33 -9.42
CA ARG A 30 -5.48 -5.16 -8.31
C ARG A 30 -4.81 -6.48 -7.96
N ALA A 31 -3.71 -6.39 -7.22
CA ALA A 31 -3.19 -7.56 -6.51
C ALA A 31 -4.22 -8.02 -5.45
N LEU A 32 -4.13 -9.28 -5.04
CA LEU A 32 -5.10 -9.90 -4.14
C LEU A 32 -5.19 -9.14 -2.81
N ASP A 33 -6.39 -8.93 -2.31
CA ASP A 33 -6.59 -8.65 -0.90
C ASP A 33 -6.46 -9.95 -0.07
N PHE A 34 -6.56 -9.84 1.25
CA PHE A 34 -6.32 -11.02 2.10
C PHE A 34 -7.42 -12.08 1.95
N GLU A 35 -8.68 -11.68 1.75
CA GLU A 35 -9.80 -12.60 1.53
C GLU A 35 -9.61 -13.36 0.21
N GLU A 36 -9.29 -12.65 -0.87
CA GLU A 36 -8.97 -13.26 -2.17
C GLU A 36 -7.77 -14.19 -2.08
N PHE A 37 -6.72 -13.80 -1.34
CA PHE A 37 -5.56 -14.65 -1.12
C PHE A 37 -5.93 -15.97 -0.45
N LEU A 38 -6.80 -15.96 0.56
CA LEU A 38 -7.27 -17.17 1.24
C LEU A 38 -8.01 -18.13 0.31
N ILE A 39 -8.77 -17.60 -0.66
CA ILE A 39 -9.46 -18.42 -1.66
C ILE A 39 -8.46 -19.24 -2.52
N PHE A 40 -7.32 -18.65 -2.83
CA PHE A 40 -6.26 -19.28 -3.62
C PHE A 40 -5.28 -20.10 -2.79
N ASP A 41 -5.13 -19.79 -1.50
CA ASP A 41 -4.19 -20.48 -0.61
C ASP A 41 -4.74 -21.84 -0.12
N LYS A 42 -4.67 -22.84 -0.98
CA LYS A 42 -5.13 -24.21 -0.66
C LYS A 42 -4.13 -25.01 0.20
N ARG A 43 -2.98 -24.45 0.52
CA ARG A 43 -1.90 -25.15 1.25
C ARG A 43 -2.01 -25.03 2.75
N HIS A 44 -2.59 -23.95 3.23
CA HIS A 44 -2.67 -23.64 4.64
C HIS A 44 -4.10 -23.79 5.14
N GLN A 45 -4.29 -24.63 6.16
CA GLN A 45 -5.60 -24.84 6.78
C GLN A 45 -5.87 -23.86 7.93
N ASN A 46 -4.83 -23.11 8.34
CA ASN A 46 -4.88 -22.18 9.46
C ASN A 46 -4.69 -20.74 8.96
N ILE A 47 -5.65 -19.87 9.27
CA ILE A 47 -5.66 -18.46 8.85
C ILE A 47 -4.41 -17.69 9.29
N THR A 48 -3.89 -17.98 10.48
CA THR A 48 -2.67 -17.33 10.99
C THR A 48 -1.45 -17.73 10.15
N VAL A 49 -1.39 -18.97 9.70
CA VAL A 49 -0.31 -19.44 8.82
C VAL A 49 -0.43 -18.78 7.46
N SER A 50 -1.63 -18.77 6.87
CA SER A 50 -1.90 -18.06 5.60
C SER A 50 -1.56 -16.57 5.70
N PHE A 51 -1.93 -15.92 6.80
CA PHE A 51 -1.58 -14.54 7.04
C PHE A 51 -0.07 -14.31 7.12
N ASN A 52 0.68 -15.15 7.81
CA ASN A 52 2.13 -15.06 7.87
C ASN A 52 2.79 -15.20 6.47
N PHE A 53 2.22 -16.04 5.62
CA PHE A 53 2.66 -16.17 4.23
C PHE A 53 2.33 -14.91 3.42
N PHE A 54 1.10 -14.42 3.50
CA PHE A 54 0.67 -13.19 2.86
C PHE A 54 1.55 -12.00 3.26
N LEU A 55 1.77 -11.84 4.57
CA LEU A 55 2.62 -10.80 5.14
C LEU A 55 4.08 -10.86 4.63
N LYS A 56 4.62 -12.06 4.52
CA LYS A 56 6.02 -12.29 4.11
C LYS A 56 6.25 -12.16 2.61
N PHE A 57 5.33 -12.68 1.80
CA PHE A 57 5.55 -12.85 0.37
C PHE A 57 4.70 -11.95 -0.52
N GLY A 58 3.77 -11.21 0.08
CA GLY A 58 2.94 -10.26 -0.63
C GLY A 58 1.69 -10.85 -1.27
N ASN A 59 1.05 -10.00 -2.03
CA ASN A 59 -0.30 -10.18 -2.52
C ASN A 59 -0.38 -10.44 -4.04
N LEU A 60 0.72 -10.83 -4.67
CA LEU A 60 0.67 -11.24 -6.08
C LEU A 60 0.00 -12.63 -6.20
N PRO A 61 -0.89 -12.84 -7.19
CA PRO A 61 -1.57 -14.13 -7.39
C PRO A 61 -0.61 -15.32 -7.47
N GLN A 62 0.53 -15.15 -8.11
CA GLN A 62 1.53 -16.22 -8.25
C GLN A 62 2.08 -16.68 -6.91
N THR A 63 2.15 -15.80 -5.89
CA THR A 63 2.72 -16.17 -4.59
C THR A 63 1.92 -17.25 -3.87
N ALA A 64 0.62 -17.37 -4.15
CA ALA A 64 -0.21 -18.44 -3.60
C ALA A 64 0.17 -19.84 -4.10
N PHE A 65 0.82 -19.94 -5.26
CA PHE A 65 1.13 -21.22 -5.91
C PHE A 65 2.62 -21.62 -5.84
N LEU A 66 3.52 -20.70 -5.56
CA LEU A 66 4.97 -20.91 -5.56
C LEU A 66 5.46 -21.46 -4.20
N ASN A 67 6.56 -22.22 -4.21
CA ASN A 67 7.28 -22.52 -2.97
C ASN A 67 8.11 -21.31 -2.50
N ASP A 68 8.61 -21.35 -1.27
CA ASP A 68 9.26 -20.20 -0.63
C ASP A 68 10.48 -19.67 -1.39
N ALA A 69 11.32 -20.55 -1.94
CA ALA A 69 12.48 -20.13 -2.73
C ALA A 69 12.05 -19.44 -4.04
N GLN A 70 11.04 -20.00 -4.70
CA GLN A 70 10.48 -19.43 -5.93
C GLN A 70 9.81 -18.07 -5.71
N LYS A 71 9.17 -17.85 -4.54
CA LYS A 71 8.51 -16.57 -4.22
C LYS A 71 9.49 -15.41 -4.19
N ILE A 72 10.66 -15.60 -3.59
CA ILE A 72 11.68 -14.55 -3.51
C ILE A 72 12.19 -14.20 -4.92
N HIS A 73 12.49 -15.23 -5.73
CA HIS A 73 12.89 -15.01 -7.12
C HIS A 73 11.81 -14.34 -7.94
N ASN A 74 10.55 -14.78 -7.78
CA ASN A 74 9.43 -14.16 -8.47
C ASN A 74 9.28 -12.66 -8.15
N LEU A 75 9.40 -12.25 -6.89
CA LEU A 75 9.38 -10.83 -6.50
C LEU A 75 10.51 -10.04 -7.16
N GLN A 76 11.71 -10.60 -7.22
CA GLN A 76 12.85 -9.96 -7.89
C GLN A 76 12.64 -9.84 -9.41
N ASP A 77 12.06 -10.87 -10.02
CA ASP A 77 11.80 -10.87 -11.46
C ASP A 77 10.68 -9.89 -11.82
N VAL A 78 9.62 -9.79 -11.01
CA VAL A 78 8.58 -8.75 -11.19
C VAL A 78 9.18 -7.35 -11.09
N ILE A 79 10.08 -7.10 -10.14
CA ILE A 79 10.77 -5.81 -10.02
C ILE A 79 11.60 -5.51 -11.28
N LYS A 80 12.30 -6.51 -11.84
CA LYS A 80 13.05 -6.34 -13.10
C LYS A 80 12.13 -6.08 -14.30
N LEU A 81 10.93 -6.68 -14.33
CA LEU A 81 9.94 -6.42 -15.39
C LEU A 81 9.34 -5.01 -15.34
N ILE A 82 9.34 -4.38 -14.17
CA ILE A 82 8.89 -2.99 -14.03
C ILE A 82 9.90 -2.02 -14.66
N ALA A 83 11.20 -2.31 -14.51
CA ALA A 83 12.29 -1.47 -14.97
C ALA A 83 12.74 -1.86 -16.39
N LYS A 84 13.13 -0.88 -17.19
CA LYS A 84 13.66 -1.07 -18.56
C LYS A 84 15.18 -1.26 -18.59
N ASP A 85 15.88 -0.75 -17.57
CA ASP A 85 17.32 -0.80 -17.46
C ASP A 85 17.80 -0.70 -15.99
N GLU A 86 19.11 -0.82 -15.79
CA GLU A 86 19.73 -0.79 -14.46
C GLU A 86 19.51 0.53 -13.70
N SER A 87 19.42 1.66 -14.41
CA SER A 87 19.15 2.94 -13.76
C SER A 87 17.75 2.97 -13.17
N GLU A 88 16.77 2.43 -13.89
CA GLU A 88 15.39 2.33 -13.41
C GLU A 88 15.26 1.33 -12.25
N ILE A 89 16.07 0.27 -12.21
CA ILE A 89 16.15 -0.61 -11.02
C ILE A 89 16.62 0.18 -9.79
N LEU A 90 17.59 1.07 -9.94
CA LEU A 90 18.03 1.94 -8.84
C LEU A 90 16.96 2.97 -8.46
N PHE A 91 16.20 3.48 -9.43
CA PHE A 91 15.05 4.35 -9.16
C PHE A 91 13.98 3.62 -8.35
N LEU A 92 13.61 2.39 -8.75
CA LEU A 92 12.69 1.54 -8.01
C LEU A 92 13.16 1.29 -6.58
N ARG A 93 14.42 0.90 -6.40
CA ARG A 93 15.01 0.71 -5.07
C ARG A 93 14.85 1.95 -4.20
N LYS A 94 15.12 3.14 -4.79
CA LYS A 94 14.99 4.41 -4.07
C LYS A 94 13.54 4.72 -3.70
N ILE A 95 12.61 4.53 -4.61
CA ILE A 95 11.18 4.79 -4.38
C ILE A 95 10.62 3.78 -3.39
N PHE A 96 10.84 2.49 -3.61
CA PHE A 96 10.27 1.41 -2.79
C PHE A 96 10.84 1.41 -1.36
N SER A 97 12.15 1.68 -1.18
CA SER A 97 12.73 1.81 0.17
C SER A 97 12.22 3.02 0.96
N ASN A 98 11.48 3.92 0.33
CA ASN A 98 10.82 5.05 0.96
C ASN A 98 9.28 4.91 1.00
N ALA A 99 8.76 3.72 0.74
CA ALA A 99 7.32 3.45 0.84
C ALA A 99 6.79 3.74 2.25
N ALA A 100 5.55 4.20 2.31
CA ALA A 100 4.84 4.64 3.51
C ALA A 100 5.50 5.80 4.28
N PHE A 101 6.52 6.44 3.70
CA PHE A 101 7.05 7.71 4.22
C PHE A 101 6.49 8.89 3.42
N ALA A 102 6.18 9.98 4.11
CA ALA A 102 5.79 11.24 3.47
C ALA A 102 7.03 11.93 2.89
N LYS A 103 7.28 11.72 1.59
CA LYS A 103 8.42 12.31 0.87
C LYS A 103 8.02 12.85 -0.49
N SER A 104 8.57 14.03 -0.84
CA SER A 104 8.40 14.55 -2.19
C SER A 104 9.29 13.82 -3.18
N ILE A 105 8.87 13.81 -4.44
CA ILE A 105 9.69 13.30 -5.56
C ILE A 105 11.03 14.03 -5.63
N PHE A 106 11.06 15.33 -5.29
CA PHE A 106 12.29 16.12 -5.25
C PHE A 106 13.28 15.63 -4.18
N GLN A 107 12.77 15.26 -2.98
CA GLN A 107 13.61 14.69 -1.92
C GLN A 107 14.19 13.33 -2.33
N LEU A 108 13.40 12.49 -3.00
CA LEU A 108 13.86 11.21 -3.53
C LEU A 108 14.94 11.41 -4.60
N TYR A 109 14.68 12.30 -5.56
CA TYR A 109 15.65 12.66 -6.59
C TYR A 109 16.96 13.19 -6.00
N THR A 110 16.88 14.14 -5.07
CA THR A 110 18.07 14.73 -4.45
C THR A 110 18.90 13.70 -3.69
N SER A 111 18.24 12.75 -3.02
CA SER A 111 18.92 11.64 -2.37
C SER A 111 19.56 10.69 -3.38
N LEU A 112 18.88 10.35 -4.47
CA LEU A 112 19.39 9.48 -5.54
C LEU A 112 20.58 10.11 -6.26
N LYS A 113 20.54 11.43 -6.50
CA LYS A 113 21.63 12.18 -7.16
C LYS A 113 22.96 12.11 -6.39
N LYS A 114 22.93 11.83 -5.08
CA LYS A 114 24.15 11.61 -4.28
C LYS A 114 24.78 10.25 -4.54
N GLU A 115 24.00 9.29 -5.03
CA GLU A 115 24.42 7.91 -5.25
C GLU A 115 24.82 7.64 -6.71
N MET A 116 24.18 8.37 -7.65
CA MET A 116 24.44 8.20 -9.09
C MET A 116 24.14 9.46 -9.90
N LYS A 117 24.76 9.54 -11.10
CA LYS A 117 24.39 10.58 -12.07
C LYS A 117 23.02 10.24 -12.67
N VAL A 118 22.04 11.11 -12.47
CA VAL A 118 20.68 10.94 -12.98
C VAL A 118 20.11 12.25 -13.48
N SER A 119 19.42 12.21 -14.63
CA SER A 119 18.60 13.32 -15.11
C SER A 119 17.35 13.47 -14.26
N LYS A 120 17.04 14.70 -13.88
CA LYS A 120 15.81 15.02 -13.14
C LYS A 120 14.59 14.61 -13.94
N ASP A 121 14.53 14.98 -15.21
CA ASP A 121 13.37 14.73 -16.07
C ASP A 121 13.12 13.23 -16.26
N ARG A 122 14.20 12.44 -16.41
CA ARG A 122 14.09 10.98 -16.52
C ARG A 122 13.53 10.37 -15.25
N PHE A 123 14.01 10.78 -14.06
CA PHE A 123 13.49 10.25 -12.79
C PHE A 123 12.03 10.63 -12.57
N TYR A 124 11.64 11.87 -12.88
CA TYR A 124 10.28 12.35 -12.74
C TYR A 124 9.34 11.61 -13.71
N LYS A 125 9.73 11.49 -14.98
CA LYS A 125 8.96 10.72 -15.96
C LYS A 125 8.73 9.27 -15.51
N PHE A 126 9.78 8.63 -15.01
CA PHE A 126 9.67 7.25 -14.49
C PHE A 126 8.73 7.17 -13.29
N PHE A 127 8.78 8.14 -12.38
CA PHE A 127 7.87 8.21 -11.24
C PHE A 127 6.40 8.34 -11.69
N ASP A 128 6.14 9.19 -12.67
CA ASP A 128 4.81 9.37 -13.26
C ASP A 128 4.33 8.09 -14.00
N GLU A 129 5.24 7.39 -14.70
CA GLU A 129 4.95 6.07 -15.30
C GLU A 129 4.53 5.05 -14.23
N LEU A 130 5.17 5.02 -13.06
CA LEU A 130 4.80 4.13 -11.96
C LEU A 130 3.39 4.44 -11.40
N ILE A 131 3.03 5.71 -11.31
CA ILE A 131 1.67 6.13 -10.92
C ILE A 131 0.67 5.69 -11.99
N GLY A 132 0.94 5.98 -13.27
CA GLY A 132 0.06 5.64 -14.39
C GLY A 132 -0.20 4.13 -14.53
N ARG A 133 0.80 3.30 -14.15
CA ARG A 133 0.70 1.83 -14.13
C ARG A 133 0.14 1.27 -12.81
N ASN A 134 -0.31 2.12 -11.88
CA ASN A 134 -0.77 1.72 -10.54
C ASN A 134 0.25 0.92 -9.70
N ILE A 135 1.56 1.02 -10.00
CA ILE A 135 2.63 0.38 -9.23
C ILE A 135 2.82 1.10 -7.90
N ILE A 136 2.66 2.44 -7.93
CA ILE A 136 2.61 3.27 -6.72
C ILE A 136 1.33 4.09 -6.70
N LYS A 137 0.83 4.36 -5.49
CA LYS A 137 -0.27 5.29 -5.23
C LYS A 137 0.20 6.35 -4.22
N LEU A 138 -0.35 7.56 -4.35
CA LEU A 138 -0.02 8.68 -3.47
C LEU A 138 -1.16 8.93 -2.50
N VAL A 139 -0.86 8.89 -1.21
CA VAL A 139 -1.80 9.26 -0.14
C VAL A 139 -1.41 10.66 0.34
N TYR A 140 -2.31 11.61 0.16
CA TYR A 140 -2.08 13.02 0.51
C TYR A 140 -2.45 13.31 1.96
N LYS A 141 -1.84 14.34 2.54
CA LYS A 141 -2.24 14.84 3.85
C LYS A 141 -3.58 15.55 3.72
N ILE A 142 -4.50 15.28 4.63
CA ILE A 142 -5.81 15.92 4.61
C ILE A 142 -5.65 17.44 4.76
N ASP A 143 -6.45 18.21 4.01
CA ASP A 143 -6.47 19.68 3.98
C ASP A 143 -5.11 20.37 3.72
N GLN A 144 -4.07 19.60 3.40
CA GLN A 144 -2.74 20.12 3.12
C GLN A 144 -2.18 19.52 1.80
N PRO A 145 -2.76 19.88 0.63
CA PRO A 145 -2.40 19.27 -0.66
C PRO A 145 -0.95 19.58 -1.09
N LYS A 146 -0.31 20.61 -0.51
CA LYS A 146 1.09 20.95 -0.74
C LYS A 146 2.07 20.16 0.13
N SER A 147 1.58 19.41 1.11
CA SER A 147 2.41 18.53 1.92
C SER A 147 2.91 17.34 1.11
N ASN A 148 4.04 16.76 1.56
CA ASN A 148 4.58 15.57 0.89
C ASN A 148 3.60 14.39 0.98
N PRO A 149 3.24 13.73 -0.12
CA PRO A 149 2.42 12.54 -0.06
C PRO A 149 3.18 11.35 0.53
N LYS A 150 2.46 10.41 1.14
CA LYS A 150 2.98 9.07 1.38
C LYS A 150 2.93 8.27 0.07
N ILE A 151 4.00 7.54 -0.22
CA ILE A 151 4.10 6.67 -1.41
C ILE A 151 3.72 5.26 -0.98
N MET A 152 2.64 4.72 -1.53
CA MET A 152 2.18 3.36 -1.24
C MET A 152 2.43 2.46 -2.45
N LEU A 153 2.84 1.22 -2.22
CA LEU A 153 3.16 0.25 -3.26
C LEU A 153 1.96 -0.66 -3.52
N CYS A 154 1.81 -1.14 -4.75
CA CYS A 154 0.79 -2.12 -5.12
C CYS A 154 1.02 -3.50 -4.48
N ASN A 155 2.21 -3.75 -3.93
CA ASN A 155 2.56 -4.94 -3.16
C ASN A 155 3.48 -4.55 -2.00
N HIS A 156 3.06 -4.84 -0.77
CA HIS A 156 3.81 -4.49 0.44
C HIS A 156 5.16 -5.19 0.56
N SER A 157 5.34 -6.37 -0.02
CA SER A 157 6.62 -7.10 0.02
C SER A 157 7.68 -6.54 -0.93
N PHE A 158 7.34 -5.65 -1.86
CA PHE A 158 8.34 -4.98 -2.67
C PHE A 158 9.30 -4.13 -1.85
N PHE A 159 8.84 -3.59 -0.72
CA PHE A 159 9.71 -2.89 0.21
C PHE A 159 10.87 -3.77 0.67
N ASP A 160 10.57 -4.98 1.14
CA ASP A 160 11.57 -5.91 1.67
C ASP A 160 12.45 -6.54 0.57
N ALA A 161 11.91 -6.65 -0.65
CA ALA A 161 12.65 -7.20 -1.79
C ALA A 161 13.78 -6.28 -2.30
N VAL A 162 13.68 -4.97 -2.07
CA VAL A 162 14.66 -3.98 -2.54
C VAL A 162 15.51 -3.36 -1.44
N SER A 163 15.06 -3.42 -0.18
CA SER A 163 15.71 -2.77 0.95
C SER A 163 16.56 -3.75 1.75
N THR A 164 17.81 -3.35 2.03
CA THR A 164 18.67 -4.07 2.99
C THR A 164 18.27 -3.77 4.44
N LYS A 165 17.58 -2.67 4.67
CA LYS A 165 17.06 -2.28 6.00
C LYS A 165 15.57 -2.58 6.03
N LYS A 166 15.20 -3.67 6.66
CA LYS A 166 13.80 -4.01 6.88
C LYS A 166 13.13 -2.98 7.79
N ASN A 167 12.01 -2.45 7.36
CA ASN A 167 11.15 -1.59 8.18
C ASN A 167 9.76 -2.20 8.21
N PHE A 168 9.59 -3.15 9.09
CA PHE A 168 8.37 -3.92 9.23
C PHE A 168 7.12 -3.04 9.43
N ASN A 169 7.23 -1.98 10.23
CA ASN A 169 6.09 -1.08 10.46
C ASN A 169 5.62 -0.42 9.16
N LYS A 170 6.54 -0.04 8.26
CA LYS A 170 6.18 0.59 6.99
C LYS A 170 5.64 -0.42 5.95
N SER A 171 6.15 -1.64 5.96
CA SER A 171 5.59 -2.73 5.17
C SER A 171 4.17 -3.06 5.64
N PHE A 172 3.95 -3.13 6.95
CA PHE A 172 2.63 -3.37 7.54
C PHE A 172 1.65 -2.20 7.27
N GLU A 173 2.10 -0.95 7.37
CA GLU A 173 1.31 0.22 6.98
C GLU A 173 0.87 0.14 5.51
N ASN A 174 1.77 -0.28 4.62
CA ASN A 174 1.43 -0.49 3.21
C ASN A 174 0.43 -1.64 3.02
N LEU A 175 0.56 -2.71 3.78
CA LEU A 175 -0.38 -3.83 3.76
C LEU A 175 -1.80 -3.37 4.15
N VAL A 176 -1.93 -2.64 5.26
CA VAL A 176 -3.22 -2.06 5.69
C VAL A 176 -3.80 -1.13 4.62
N PHE A 177 -2.96 -0.28 4.01
CA PHE A 177 -3.40 0.58 2.91
C PHE A 177 -4.03 -0.22 1.76
N LEU A 178 -3.44 -1.33 1.36
CA LEU A 178 -3.95 -2.15 0.26
C LEU A 178 -5.34 -2.72 0.57
N GLU A 179 -5.57 -3.11 1.81
CA GLU A 179 -6.90 -3.54 2.27
C GLU A 179 -7.92 -2.39 2.30
N LEU A 180 -7.49 -1.18 2.70
CA LEU A 180 -8.36 0.01 2.71
C LEU A 180 -8.87 0.39 1.32
N LEU A 181 -8.19 0.00 0.24
CA LEU A 181 -8.65 0.24 -1.13
C LEU A 181 -9.99 -0.44 -1.45
N SER A 182 -10.37 -1.48 -0.70
CA SER A 182 -11.66 -2.16 -0.85
C SER A 182 -12.86 -1.26 -0.52
N PHE A 183 -12.69 -0.27 0.35
CA PHE A 183 -13.74 0.70 0.68
C PHE A 183 -14.10 1.63 -0.51
N LYS A 184 -13.24 1.71 -1.55
CA LYS A 184 -13.42 2.56 -2.74
C LYS A 184 -13.62 4.05 -2.43
N GLU A 185 -13.11 4.50 -1.28
CA GLU A 185 -13.19 5.86 -0.78
C GLU A 185 -11.83 6.55 -0.83
N LYS A 186 -11.83 7.89 -0.73
CA LYS A 186 -10.59 8.66 -0.65
C LYS A 186 -9.93 8.45 0.71
N ILE A 187 -8.66 8.06 0.65
CA ILE A 187 -7.81 7.82 1.82
C ILE A 187 -6.82 8.98 1.93
N TYR A 188 -6.70 9.51 3.13
CA TYR A 188 -5.74 10.55 3.49
C TYR A 188 -4.89 10.09 4.66
N TYR A 189 -3.83 10.83 4.98
CA TYR A 189 -3.14 10.72 6.26
C TYR A 189 -3.19 12.06 7.01
N ALA A 190 -2.92 12.05 8.31
CA ALA A 190 -2.80 13.25 9.12
C ALA A 190 -1.66 13.12 10.15
N ASP A 191 -1.39 14.19 10.90
CA ASP A 191 -0.41 14.13 11.97
C ASP A 191 -0.89 13.20 13.10
N GLY A 192 -0.07 12.19 13.42
CA GLY A 192 -0.43 11.15 14.38
C GLY A 192 -1.38 10.08 13.87
N ILE A 193 -1.79 10.14 12.59
CA ILE A 193 -2.74 9.21 11.97
C ILE A 193 -2.13 8.62 10.70
N ASP A 194 -2.15 7.30 10.58
CA ASP A 194 -1.63 6.64 9.38
C ASP A 194 -2.57 6.80 8.21
N PHE A 195 -3.88 6.51 8.41
CA PHE A 195 -4.91 6.71 7.39
C PHE A 195 -6.20 7.26 7.99
N PHE A 196 -6.88 8.07 7.20
CA PHE A 196 -8.17 8.63 7.50
C PHE A 196 -9.08 8.57 6.28
N ILE A 197 -10.30 8.07 6.47
CA ILE A 197 -11.36 8.03 5.46
C ILE A 197 -12.46 8.98 5.89
N PRO A 198 -12.49 10.22 5.37
CA PRO A 198 -13.43 11.26 5.83
C PRO A 198 -14.89 10.85 5.71
N LYS A 199 -15.26 10.18 4.62
CA LYS A 199 -16.64 9.74 4.38
C LYS A 199 -17.14 8.76 5.44
N LEU A 200 -16.25 7.95 6.01
CA LEU A 200 -16.55 7.01 7.08
C LEU A 200 -16.30 7.61 8.47
N ARG A 201 -15.69 8.79 8.55
CA ARG A 201 -15.22 9.44 9.79
C ARG A 201 -14.34 8.52 10.63
N THR A 202 -13.63 7.59 9.96
CA THR A 202 -12.84 6.53 10.58
C THR A 202 -11.35 6.76 10.40
N VAL A 203 -10.63 6.67 11.50
CA VAL A 203 -9.16 6.70 11.56
C VAL A 203 -8.62 5.29 11.68
N PHE A 204 -7.53 5.02 10.97
CA PHE A 204 -6.77 3.78 11.05
C PHE A 204 -5.35 4.07 11.52
N LEU A 205 -4.91 3.37 12.56
CA LEU A 205 -3.55 3.37 13.09
C LEU A 205 -2.93 2.00 12.84
N CYS A 206 -1.75 1.96 12.23
CA CYS A 206 -1.05 0.74 11.88
C CYS A 206 0.01 0.43 12.94
N ILE A 207 -0.34 -0.31 13.97
CA ILE A 207 0.55 -0.66 15.09
C ILE A 207 0.69 -2.19 15.16
N PRO A 208 1.64 -2.78 14.39
CA PRO A 208 1.73 -4.23 14.28
C PRO A 208 1.91 -4.96 15.62
N PHE A 209 2.70 -4.40 16.52
CA PHE A 209 2.95 -4.94 17.88
C PHE A 209 2.34 -3.99 18.90
N PHE A 210 1.01 -4.01 18.97
CA PHE A 210 0.29 -3.08 19.82
C PHE A 210 0.59 -3.34 21.32
N ASN A 211 0.91 -2.25 21.99
CA ASN A 211 0.87 -2.13 23.45
C ASN A 211 0.43 -0.69 23.80
N GLN A 212 -0.09 -0.46 25.01
CA GLN A 212 -0.60 0.85 25.40
C GLN A 212 0.44 1.98 25.30
N MET A 213 1.73 1.66 25.49
CA MET A 213 2.81 2.64 25.35
C MET A 213 3.07 3.05 23.91
N SER A 214 2.62 2.24 22.94
CA SER A 214 2.81 2.52 21.51
C SER A 214 2.09 3.79 21.05
N LEU A 215 1.01 4.17 21.73
CA LEU A 215 0.24 5.39 21.44
C LEU A 215 0.90 6.66 22.02
N GLY A 216 1.73 6.52 23.06
CA GLY A 216 2.16 7.64 23.89
C GLY A 216 2.88 8.78 23.17
N LYS A 217 3.68 8.50 22.16
CA LYS A 217 4.49 9.53 21.46
C LYS A 217 3.68 10.48 20.59
N ASN A 218 2.53 10.05 20.08
CA ASN A 218 1.72 10.80 19.11
C ASN A 218 0.30 11.07 19.61
N ILE A 219 -0.02 10.73 20.85
CA ILE A 219 -1.39 10.79 21.37
C ILE A 219 -1.98 12.21 21.29
N ASN A 220 -1.21 13.24 21.62
CA ASN A 220 -1.70 14.63 21.57
C ASN A 220 -2.08 15.04 20.13
N LYS A 221 -1.24 14.72 19.13
CA LYS A 221 -1.54 14.99 17.72
C LYS A 221 -2.74 14.19 17.22
N LEU A 222 -2.87 12.96 17.68
CA LEU A 222 -4.02 12.13 17.39
C LEU A 222 -5.30 12.75 17.94
N LEU A 223 -5.31 13.18 19.20
CA LEU A 223 -6.46 13.83 19.84
C LEU A 223 -6.84 15.15 19.13
N GLU A 224 -5.87 16.00 18.82
CA GLU A 224 -6.10 17.21 18.03
C GLU A 224 -6.74 16.89 16.66
N THR A 225 -6.24 15.87 15.97
CA THR A 225 -6.77 15.47 14.65
C THR A 225 -8.18 14.90 14.77
N ILE A 226 -8.45 14.09 15.81
CA ILE A 226 -9.79 13.54 16.09
C ILE A 226 -10.81 14.68 16.26
N GLU A 227 -10.47 15.70 17.02
CA GLU A 227 -11.35 16.83 17.27
C GLU A 227 -11.57 17.67 16.00
N ILE A 228 -10.51 17.98 15.24
CA ILE A 228 -10.59 18.80 14.02
C ILE A 228 -11.48 18.16 12.96
N TYR A 229 -11.40 16.84 12.79
CA TYR A 229 -12.08 16.12 11.70
C TYR A 229 -13.34 15.39 12.17
N ASP A 230 -13.77 15.58 13.40
CA ASP A 230 -14.99 15.00 13.96
C ASP A 230 -15.02 13.47 13.73
N VAL A 231 -13.95 12.81 14.17
CA VAL A 231 -13.76 11.37 14.01
C VAL A 231 -14.73 10.62 14.91
N GLU A 232 -15.42 9.64 14.34
CA GLU A 232 -16.39 8.80 15.08
C GLU A 232 -15.80 7.46 15.48
N GLU A 233 -14.89 6.92 14.68
CA GLU A 233 -14.33 5.59 14.88
C GLU A 233 -12.81 5.60 14.78
N ILE A 234 -12.16 4.86 15.67
CA ILE A 234 -10.71 4.65 15.67
C ILE A 234 -10.45 3.15 15.62
N LYS A 235 -9.81 2.69 14.55
CA LYS A 235 -9.36 1.31 14.39
C LYS A 235 -7.84 1.26 14.46
N ILE A 236 -7.33 0.45 15.37
CA ILE A 236 -5.91 0.15 15.50
C ILE A 236 -5.68 -1.25 14.94
N ILE A 237 -5.00 -1.31 13.81
CA ILE A 237 -4.73 -2.60 13.15
C ILE A 237 -3.40 -3.14 13.68
N SER A 238 -3.44 -4.34 14.23
CA SER A 238 -2.28 -5.07 14.76
C SER A 238 -2.07 -6.41 14.05
N ILE A 239 -1.00 -7.13 14.35
CA ILE A 239 -0.80 -8.49 13.80
C ILE A 239 -1.76 -9.50 14.45
N ALA A 240 -1.89 -9.46 15.77
CA ALA A 240 -2.58 -10.52 16.51
C ALA A 240 -3.33 -10.03 17.76
N THR A 241 -3.30 -8.74 18.07
CA THR A 241 -3.96 -8.22 19.29
C THR A 241 -5.37 -7.79 18.97
N THR A 242 -6.33 -8.24 19.79
CA THR A 242 -7.74 -7.82 19.71
C THR A 242 -8.17 -7.38 21.10
N GLN A 243 -8.54 -6.10 21.24
CA GLN A 243 -9.04 -5.51 22.48
C GLN A 243 -9.72 -4.17 22.21
N LYS A 244 -10.41 -3.64 23.21
CA LYS A 244 -10.98 -2.29 23.20
C LYS A 244 -10.21 -1.40 24.16
N ILE A 245 -9.99 -0.17 23.76
CA ILE A 245 -9.34 0.86 24.59
C ILE A 245 -10.06 2.19 24.43
N PHE A 246 -9.78 3.15 25.32
CA PHE A 246 -10.26 4.51 25.16
C PHE A 246 -9.12 5.45 24.72
N ILE A 247 -9.41 6.28 23.71
CA ILE A 247 -8.55 7.37 23.25
C ILE A 247 -9.37 8.65 23.35
N GLY A 248 -9.06 9.46 24.36
CA GLY A 248 -9.98 10.55 24.74
C GLY A 248 -11.33 9.98 25.16
N ASN A 249 -12.39 10.45 24.50
CA ASN A 249 -13.78 10.02 24.74
C ASN A 249 -14.26 8.96 23.74
N ILE A 250 -13.42 8.50 22.82
CA ILE A 250 -13.79 7.53 21.79
C ILE A 250 -13.32 6.15 22.20
N GLU A 251 -14.21 5.17 22.13
CA GLU A 251 -13.85 3.76 22.24
C GLU A 251 -13.16 3.34 20.93
N ALA A 252 -11.88 3.01 21.02
CA ALA A 252 -11.07 2.55 19.91
C ALA A 252 -11.00 1.02 19.89
N SER A 253 -11.20 0.41 18.74
CA SER A 253 -10.96 -1.02 18.54
C SER A 253 -9.51 -1.28 18.18
N VAL A 254 -8.88 -2.24 18.86
CA VAL A 254 -7.63 -2.87 18.41
C VAL A 254 -8.03 -4.19 17.79
N GLU A 255 -7.73 -4.38 16.52
CA GLU A 255 -8.15 -5.55 15.76
C GLU A 255 -6.92 -6.24 15.15
N SER A 256 -6.91 -7.58 15.19
CA SER A 256 -5.91 -8.32 14.41
C SER A 256 -6.17 -8.11 12.92
N PHE A 257 -5.11 -7.99 12.14
CA PHE A 257 -5.23 -7.71 10.70
C PHE A 257 -6.18 -8.70 9.99
N TYR A 258 -6.03 -9.98 10.27
CA TYR A 258 -6.81 -11.01 9.58
C TYR A 258 -8.29 -11.00 10.00
N GLU A 259 -8.62 -10.67 11.25
CA GLU A 259 -10.01 -10.51 11.68
C GLU A 259 -10.63 -9.27 11.02
N TRP A 260 -9.93 -8.15 11.08
CA TRP A 260 -10.37 -6.91 10.45
C TRP A 260 -10.54 -7.04 8.94
N ALA A 261 -9.58 -7.64 8.23
CA ALA A 261 -9.59 -7.76 6.78
C ALA A 261 -10.76 -8.64 6.28
N LEU A 262 -11.22 -9.60 7.09
CA LEU A 262 -12.35 -10.48 6.75
C LEU A 262 -13.71 -9.96 7.21
N ALA A 263 -13.75 -8.96 8.10
CA ALA A 263 -14.98 -8.40 8.63
C ALA A 263 -15.46 -7.12 7.92
N LYS A 264 -14.68 -6.59 6.98
CA LYS A 264 -14.94 -5.31 6.28
C LYS A 264 -15.98 -5.42 5.16
#